data_c63a309fe7458966f63a114c98df8b9a
#
_entry.id   c63a309fe7458966f63a114c98df8b9a
#
_cell.length_a   1.000
_cell.length_b   1.000
_cell.length_c   1.000
_cell.angle_alpha   90.00
_cell.angle_beta   90.00
_cell.angle_gamma   90.00
#
_symmetry.space_group_name_H-M   'P 1'
#
loop_
_entity.id
_entity.type
_entity.pdbx_description
1 polymer ?
#
loop_
_entity_poly.entity_id
_entity_poly.type
_entity_poly.pdbx_seq_one_letter_code
_entity_poly.pdbx_strand_id
1 'polypeptide(L)'
;MQAGFDGIQIHLAHGYLLSQFLNPCINTREDEYGVNAEGRFRFPKEVLTAVREAVGPDYPIFVKINSNCEENDEALEQDFMYYMSELDKFGLEGIEVSGWNFTPLGRSGAHDYFLERASKAAAAINTPVFLIGGERNLEDMQKALDAGMVLCSMARPFIAEPDLGTKLANGEQSKCTSCSKCFYLYYKEGRRCILHPMPEQK
;
A
#
# COMPACT_ATOMS: atom_id res chain seq x y z
N MET A 1 13.02 -5.68 -16.44
CA MET A 1 14.13 -6.32 -17.16
C MET A 1 14.61 -5.48 -18.35
N GLN A 2 13.93 -5.38 -19.48
CA GLN A 2 14.41 -4.56 -20.63
C GLN A 2 14.58 -3.06 -20.32
N ALA A 3 13.76 -2.51 -19.41
CA ALA A 3 13.84 -1.11 -18.98
C ALA A 3 14.89 -0.85 -17.89
N GLY A 4 15.62 -1.87 -17.41
CA GLY A 4 16.70 -1.74 -16.43
C GLY A 4 16.25 -1.57 -14.97
N PHE A 5 14.98 -1.86 -14.64
CA PHE A 5 14.53 -1.88 -13.25
C PHE A 5 14.98 -3.17 -12.54
N ASP A 6 15.23 -3.06 -11.24
CA ASP A 6 15.71 -4.15 -10.38
C ASP A 6 14.56 -4.98 -9.76
N GLY A 7 13.33 -4.52 -9.84
CA GLY A 7 12.15 -5.19 -9.34
C GLY A 7 10.85 -4.54 -9.82
N ILE A 8 9.72 -5.14 -9.49
CA ILE A 8 8.38 -4.64 -9.83
C ILE A 8 7.46 -4.72 -8.63
N GLN A 9 6.50 -3.81 -8.54
CA GLN A 9 5.41 -3.88 -7.57
C GLN A 9 4.07 -4.01 -8.30
N ILE A 10 3.34 -5.11 -8.02
CA ILE A 10 2.02 -5.36 -8.58
C ILE A 10 0.98 -4.67 -7.70
N HIS A 11 0.12 -3.87 -8.32
CA HIS A 11 -0.79 -3.00 -7.60
C HIS A 11 -2.17 -3.62 -7.43
N LEU A 12 -2.45 -4.15 -6.24
CA LEU A 12 -3.73 -4.72 -5.81
C LEU A 12 -4.49 -3.78 -4.86
N ALA A 13 -4.33 -2.46 -5.02
CA ALA A 13 -4.89 -1.49 -4.09
C ALA A 13 -5.58 -0.31 -4.79
N HIS A 14 -6.20 0.56 -4.00
CA HIS A 14 -6.68 1.90 -4.34
C HIS A 14 -7.75 1.97 -5.44
N GLY A 15 -8.58 0.92 -5.59
CA GLY A 15 -9.70 0.89 -6.54
C GLY A 15 -9.29 0.68 -8.00
N TYR A 16 -8.02 0.31 -8.28
CA TYR A 16 -7.60 -0.08 -9.61
C TYR A 16 -7.98 -1.53 -9.92
N LEU A 17 -7.77 -1.98 -11.16
CA LEU A 17 -8.34 -3.20 -11.70
C LEU A 17 -8.25 -4.40 -10.75
N LEU A 18 -7.07 -4.77 -10.29
CA LEU A 18 -6.91 -5.95 -9.42
C LEU A 18 -7.55 -5.74 -8.03
N SER A 19 -7.50 -4.53 -7.51
CA SER A 19 -8.19 -4.17 -6.26
C SER A 19 -9.71 -4.27 -6.37
N GLN A 20 -10.28 -3.99 -7.55
CA GLN A 20 -11.72 -4.13 -7.77
C GLN A 20 -12.16 -5.59 -7.72
N PHE A 21 -11.34 -6.51 -8.23
CA PHE A 21 -11.63 -7.95 -8.11
C PHE A 21 -11.62 -8.42 -6.66
N LEU A 22 -10.70 -7.92 -5.84
CA LEU A 22 -10.57 -8.31 -4.43
C LEU A 22 -11.68 -7.73 -3.53
N ASN A 23 -12.34 -6.65 -3.95
CA ASN A 23 -13.30 -5.95 -3.12
C ASN A 23 -14.71 -6.54 -3.26
N PRO A 24 -15.28 -7.18 -2.22
CA PRO A 24 -16.62 -7.78 -2.29
C PRO A 24 -17.74 -6.76 -2.48
N CYS A 25 -17.52 -5.49 -2.13
CA CYS A 25 -18.50 -4.42 -2.36
C CYS A 25 -18.54 -3.96 -3.83
N ILE A 26 -17.49 -4.24 -4.60
CA ILE A 26 -17.38 -3.87 -6.03
C ILE A 26 -17.54 -5.10 -6.92
N ASN A 27 -16.88 -6.21 -6.56
CA ASN A 27 -16.95 -7.44 -7.32
C ASN A 27 -18.20 -8.26 -6.94
N THR A 28 -19.29 -7.97 -7.61
CA THR A 28 -20.58 -8.65 -7.47
C THR A 28 -20.78 -9.80 -8.47
N ARG A 29 -19.68 -10.32 -9.05
CA ARG A 29 -19.74 -11.43 -10.03
C ARG A 29 -20.21 -12.72 -9.37
N GLU A 30 -20.98 -13.49 -10.12
CA GLU A 30 -21.53 -14.80 -9.71
C GLU A 30 -20.80 -15.98 -10.36
N ASP A 31 -19.73 -15.71 -11.13
CA ASP A 31 -18.87 -16.70 -11.76
C ASP A 31 -17.62 -17.02 -10.91
N GLU A 32 -16.69 -17.80 -11.45
CA GLU A 32 -15.46 -18.21 -10.79
C GLU A 32 -14.49 -17.08 -10.40
N TYR A 33 -14.76 -15.83 -10.80
CA TYR A 33 -13.99 -14.63 -10.44
C TYR A 33 -14.68 -13.79 -9.36
N GLY A 34 -15.77 -14.27 -8.76
CA GLY A 34 -16.54 -13.59 -7.73
C GLY A 34 -16.92 -14.51 -6.56
N VAL A 35 -18.16 -14.45 -6.12
CA VAL A 35 -18.84 -15.28 -5.11
C VAL A 35 -18.19 -15.28 -3.72
N ASN A 36 -16.89 -15.59 -3.60
CA ASN A 36 -16.16 -15.71 -2.33
C ASN A 36 -14.72 -15.18 -2.47
N ALA A 37 -13.95 -15.17 -1.39
CA ALA A 37 -12.57 -14.68 -1.37
C ALA A 37 -11.67 -15.41 -2.37
N GLU A 38 -11.82 -16.73 -2.52
CA GLU A 38 -11.05 -17.53 -3.48
C GLU A 38 -11.34 -17.10 -4.93
N GLY A 39 -12.60 -16.97 -5.29
CA GLY A 39 -13.01 -16.49 -6.62
C GLY A 39 -12.53 -15.07 -6.89
N ARG A 40 -12.68 -14.16 -5.93
CA ARG A 40 -12.17 -12.78 -6.05
C ARG A 40 -10.64 -12.72 -6.18
N PHE A 41 -9.90 -13.64 -5.57
CA PHE A 41 -8.45 -13.70 -5.69
C PHE A 41 -7.97 -14.38 -6.99
N ARG A 42 -8.80 -15.09 -7.71
CA ARG A 42 -8.43 -15.85 -8.93
C ARG A 42 -7.72 -14.99 -9.97
N PHE A 43 -8.31 -13.88 -10.37
CA PHE A 43 -7.68 -13.01 -11.38
C PHE A 43 -6.36 -12.38 -10.91
N PRO A 44 -6.25 -11.81 -9.69
CA PRO A 44 -4.96 -11.43 -9.12
C PRO A 44 -3.91 -12.56 -9.13
N LYS A 45 -4.32 -13.79 -8.80
CA LYS A 45 -3.46 -14.97 -8.83
C LYS A 45 -2.94 -15.30 -10.22
N GLU A 46 -3.79 -15.26 -11.23
CA GLU A 46 -3.41 -15.46 -12.64
C GLU A 46 -2.39 -14.42 -13.10
N VAL A 47 -2.61 -13.14 -12.76
CA VAL A 47 -1.67 -12.04 -13.07
C VAL A 47 -0.32 -12.27 -12.37
N LEU A 48 -0.32 -12.60 -11.07
CA LEU A 48 0.90 -12.87 -10.32
C LEU A 48 1.68 -14.05 -10.91
N THR A 49 0.98 -15.12 -11.27
CA THR A 49 1.58 -16.31 -11.91
C THR A 49 2.23 -15.94 -13.24
N ALA A 50 1.49 -15.26 -14.13
CA ALA A 50 2.00 -14.85 -15.44
C ALA A 50 3.20 -13.90 -15.32
N VAL A 51 3.19 -13.00 -14.34
CA VAL A 51 4.32 -12.10 -14.09
C VAL A 51 5.54 -12.88 -13.60
N ARG A 52 5.37 -13.80 -12.62
CA ARG A 52 6.48 -14.63 -12.12
C ARG A 52 7.08 -15.50 -13.23
N GLU A 53 6.26 -16.10 -14.07
CA GLU A 53 6.71 -16.88 -15.23
C GLU A 53 7.50 -16.01 -16.23
N ALA A 54 7.06 -14.78 -16.47
CA ALA A 54 7.70 -13.87 -17.42
C ALA A 54 9.05 -13.32 -16.93
N VAL A 55 9.22 -13.08 -15.61
CA VAL A 55 10.44 -12.46 -15.07
C VAL A 55 11.41 -13.49 -14.48
N GLY A 56 10.97 -14.73 -14.26
CA GLY A 56 11.78 -15.80 -13.66
C GLY A 56 11.72 -15.83 -12.13
N PRO A 57 12.33 -16.85 -11.51
CA PRO A 57 12.19 -17.11 -10.07
C PRO A 57 12.89 -16.05 -9.19
N ASP A 58 13.99 -15.47 -9.64
CA ASP A 58 14.88 -14.64 -8.82
C ASP A 58 14.61 -13.13 -8.96
N TYR A 59 13.73 -12.72 -9.88
CA TYR A 59 13.44 -11.30 -10.07
C TYR A 59 12.51 -10.78 -8.97
N PRO A 60 12.89 -9.70 -8.25
CA PRO A 60 12.11 -9.18 -7.13
C PRO A 60 10.70 -8.74 -7.53
N ILE A 61 9.69 -9.33 -6.89
CA ILE A 61 8.29 -8.97 -7.03
C ILE A 61 7.74 -8.56 -5.67
N PHE A 62 7.20 -7.35 -5.62
CA PHE A 62 6.45 -6.82 -4.49
C PHE A 62 4.96 -6.74 -4.85
N VAL A 63 4.12 -6.70 -3.84
CA VAL A 63 2.69 -6.46 -3.99
C VAL A 63 2.27 -5.32 -3.10
N LYS A 64 1.34 -4.48 -3.58
CA LYS A 64 0.65 -3.52 -2.73
C LYS A 64 -0.83 -3.87 -2.68
N ILE A 65 -1.40 -4.01 -1.47
CA ILE A 65 -2.77 -4.44 -1.26
C ILE A 65 -3.52 -3.52 -0.29
N ASN A 66 -4.83 -3.37 -0.48
CA ASN A 66 -5.70 -2.75 0.53
C ASN A 66 -6.01 -3.74 1.65
N SER A 67 -5.90 -3.27 2.89
CA SER A 67 -6.33 -4.02 4.08
C SER A 67 -7.81 -3.81 4.41
N ASN A 68 -8.47 -2.82 3.81
CA ASN A 68 -9.87 -2.48 4.02
C ASN A 68 -10.53 -1.97 2.73
N CYS A 69 -11.85 -1.91 2.71
CA CYS A 69 -12.63 -1.16 1.72
C CYS A 69 -13.36 0.02 2.39
N GLU A 70 -14.38 0.58 1.77
CA GLU A 70 -15.17 1.69 2.34
C GLU A 70 -15.95 1.26 3.59
N GLU A 71 -16.37 0.02 3.64
CA GLU A 71 -17.05 -0.60 4.77
C GLU A 71 -16.05 -1.43 5.59
N ASN A 72 -16.07 -1.23 6.89
CA ASN A 72 -15.15 -1.88 7.81
C ASN A 72 -15.92 -2.98 8.56
N ASP A 73 -16.13 -4.12 7.93
CA ASP A 73 -16.76 -5.28 8.53
C ASP A 73 -15.81 -6.46 8.70
N GLU A 74 -16.20 -7.44 9.50
CA GLU A 74 -15.41 -8.62 9.83
C GLU A 74 -15.18 -9.53 8.61
N ALA A 75 -16.13 -9.58 7.67
CA ALA A 75 -16.00 -10.38 6.46
C ALA A 75 -14.87 -9.87 5.57
N LEU A 76 -14.69 -8.55 5.47
CA LEU A 76 -13.59 -7.95 4.72
C LEU A 76 -12.24 -8.22 5.38
N GLU A 77 -12.17 -8.26 6.71
CA GLU A 77 -10.95 -8.64 7.41
C GLU A 77 -10.59 -10.11 7.17
N GLN A 78 -11.59 -11.01 7.17
CA GLN A 78 -11.37 -12.42 6.84
C GLN A 78 -10.90 -12.60 5.40
N ASP A 79 -11.49 -11.91 4.43
CA ASP A 79 -11.05 -11.91 3.04
C ASP A 79 -9.61 -11.40 2.91
N PHE A 80 -9.24 -10.32 3.59
CA PHE A 80 -7.89 -9.78 3.57
C PHE A 80 -6.87 -10.80 4.10
N MET A 81 -7.17 -11.46 5.21
CA MET A 81 -6.29 -12.49 5.77
C MET A 81 -6.14 -13.69 4.84
N TYR A 82 -7.21 -14.09 4.14
CA TYR A 82 -7.14 -15.09 3.09
C TYR A 82 -6.19 -14.66 1.96
N TYR A 83 -6.33 -13.42 1.46
CA TYR A 83 -5.45 -12.89 0.40
C TYR A 83 -3.99 -12.86 0.84
N MET A 84 -3.71 -12.44 2.07
CA MET A 84 -2.34 -12.45 2.61
C MET A 84 -1.76 -13.87 2.64
N SER A 85 -2.54 -14.86 3.07
CA SER A 85 -2.12 -16.27 3.09
C SER A 85 -1.87 -16.86 1.68
N GLU A 86 -2.62 -16.42 0.68
CA GLU A 86 -2.38 -16.82 -0.70
C GLU A 86 -1.14 -16.12 -1.29
N LEU A 87 -0.97 -14.82 -1.01
CA LEU A 87 0.20 -14.06 -1.45
C LEU A 87 1.52 -14.62 -0.88
N ASP A 88 1.52 -15.12 0.35
CA ASP A 88 2.69 -15.74 0.99
C ASP A 88 3.27 -16.93 0.20
N LYS A 89 2.48 -17.54 -0.67
CA LYS A 89 2.88 -18.70 -1.49
C LYS A 89 3.63 -18.33 -2.78
N PHE A 90 3.74 -17.04 -3.12
CA PHE A 90 4.28 -16.56 -4.41
C PHE A 90 5.77 -16.23 -4.39
N GLY A 91 6.48 -16.40 -3.27
CA GLY A 91 7.89 -16.02 -3.16
C GLY A 91 8.08 -14.53 -3.45
N LEU A 92 7.27 -13.68 -2.82
CA LEU A 92 7.36 -12.22 -2.93
C LEU A 92 8.45 -11.69 -2.01
N GLU A 93 9.14 -10.63 -2.43
CA GLU A 93 10.11 -9.91 -1.59
C GLU A 93 9.44 -9.08 -0.50
N GLY A 94 8.16 -8.74 -0.66
CA GLY A 94 7.38 -8.07 0.35
C GLY A 94 5.99 -7.67 -0.09
N ILE A 95 5.13 -7.44 0.90
CA ILE A 95 3.75 -7.01 0.71
C ILE A 95 3.54 -5.68 1.42
N GLU A 96 3.25 -4.64 0.64
CA GLU A 96 2.94 -3.30 1.16
C GLU A 96 1.46 -3.21 1.47
N VAL A 97 1.13 -3.13 2.76
CA VAL A 97 -0.25 -2.99 3.24
C VAL A 97 -0.64 -1.52 3.25
N SER A 98 -1.69 -1.23 2.53
CA SER A 98 -2.33 0.08 2.38
C SER A 98 -3.82 -0.05 2.69
N GLY A 99 -4.61 0.95 2.32
CA GLY A 99 -6.05 0.86 2.44
C GLY A 99 -6.81 1.96 1.73
N TRP A 100 -8.12 1.81 1.77
CA TRP A 100 -9.09 2.79 1.33
C TRP A 100 -9.25 3.91 2.35
N ASN A 101 -9.92 4.99 2.00
CA ASN A 101 -10.22 6.10 2.93
C ASN A 101 -9.03 6.83 3.56
N PHE A 102 -7.84 6.73 2.97
CA PHE A 102 -6.62 7.39 3.48
C PHE A 102 -6.72 8.92 3.56
N THR A 103 -7.62 9.57 2.80
CA THR A 103 -7.82 11.03 2.86
C THR A 103 -8.63 11.46 4.07
N PRO A 104 -9.81 10.88 4.36
CA PRO A 104 -10.53 11.15 5.61
C PRO A 104 -9.69 10.87 6.85
N LEU A 105 -9.01 9.70 6.90
CA LEU A 105 -8.12 9.34 8.01
C LEU A 105 -6.99 10.37 8.20
N GLY A 106 -6.35 10.79 7.12
CA GLY A 106 -5.32 11.81 7.19
C GLY A 106 -5.81 13.18 7.67
N ARG A 107 -7.01 13.57 7.28
CA ARG A 107 -7.64 14.83 7.73
C ARG A 107 -8.08 14.79 9.19
N SER A 108 -8.39 13.63 9.74
CA SER A 108 -8.71 13.48 11.17
C SER A 108 -7.48 13.59 12.07
N GLY A 109 -6.28 13.65 11.50
CA GLY A 109 -5.02 13.65 12.25
C GLY A 109 -4.59 12.26 12.72
N ALA A 110 -5.23 11.21 12.24
CA ALA A 110 -4.83 9.84 12.56
C ALA A 110 -3.42 9.54 12.05
N HIS A 111 -2.73 8.61 12.71
CA HIS A 111 -1.46 8.02 12.33
C HIS A 111 -1.63 6.52 12.11
N ASP A 112 -0.72 5.89 11.40
CA ASP A 112 -0.63 4.42 11.23
C ASP A 112 -1.98 3.77 10.85
N TYR A 113 -2.66 4.33 9.85
CA TYR A 113 -4.08 4.03 9.54
C TYR A 113 -4.42 2.55 9.43
N PHE A 114 -3.48 1.74 8.95
CA PHE A 114 -3.70 0.34 8.61
C PHE A 114 -2.86 -0.62 9.45
N LEU A 115 -2.20 -0.11 10.51
CA LEU A 115 -1.25 -0.86 11.33
C LEU A 115 -1.88 -2.10 11.97
N GLU A 116 -3.09 -2.00 12.50
CA GLU A 116 -3.74 -3.13 13.17
C GLU A 116 -3.87 -4.35 12.27
N ARG A 117 -4.40 -4.17 11.04
CA ARG A 117 -4.55 -5.27 10.08
C ARG A 117 -3.23 -5.71 9.49
N ALA A 118 -2.31 -4.79 9.24
CA ALA A 118 -0.96 -5.12 8.79
C ALA A 118 -0.20 -5.96 9.82
N SER A 119 -0.33 -5.66 11.11
CA SER A 119 0.28 -6.42 12.19
C SER A 119 -0.30 -7.84 12.31
N LYS A 120 -1.62 -8.00 12.19
CA LYS A 120 -2.25 -9.31 12.15
C LYS A 120 -1.73 -10.15 10.97
N ALA A 121 -1.58 -9.53 9.80
CA ALA A 121 -1.04 -10.18 8.62
C ALA A 121 0.43 -10.57 8.80
N ALA A 122 1.27 -9.67 9.29
CA ALA A 122 2.69 -9.92 9.56
C ALA A 122 2.92 -11.07 10.55
N ALA A 123 2.02 -11.24 11.53
CA ALA A 123 2.07 -12.34 12.47
C ALA A 123 1.65 -13.69 11.87
N ALA A 124 0.93 -13.68 10.74
CA ALA A 124 0.34 -14.88 10.14
C ALA A 124 1.07 -15.43 8.91
N ILE A 125 1.98 -14.65 8.30
CA ILE A 125 2.69 -15.02 7.07
C ILE A 125 4.21 -14.88 7.24
N ASN A 126 4.98 -15.47 6.31
CA ASN A 126 6.44 -15.37 6.31
C ASN A 126 6.96 -14.23 5.42
N THR A 127 6.21 -13.87 4.39
CA THR A 127 6.59 -12.77 3.49
C THR A 127 6.67 -11.45 4.26
N PRO A 128 7.77 -10.68 4.12
CA PRO A 128 7.93 -9.39 4.78
C PRO A 128 6.76 -8.43 4.51
N VAL A 129 6.24 -7.80 5.55
CA VAL A 129 5.13 -6.84 5.45
C VAL A 129 5.63 -5.41 5.65
N PHE A 130 5.23 -4.52 4.77
CA PHE A 130 5.51 -3.08 4.82
C PHE A 130 4.22 -2.33 5.13
N LEU A 131 4.33 -1.22 5.85
CA LEU A 131 3.20 -0.34 6.13
C LEU A 131 3.29 0.95 5.32
N ILE A 132 2.16 1.38 4.77
CA ILE A 132 2.01 2.74 4.22
C ILE A 132 0.69 3.34 4.67
N GLY A 133 0.74 4.47 5.33
CA GLY A 133 -0.45 5.28 5.61
C GLY A 133 -0.49 5.89 7.00
N GLY A 134 -0.05 7.13 7.10
CA GLY A 134 -0.17 7.91 8.32
C GLY A 134 1.12 8.19 9.06
N GLU A 135 2.19 7.53 8.72
CA GLU A 135 3.51 7.74 9.34
C GLU A 135 3.99 9.18 9.08
N ARG A 136 4.48 9.86 10.13
CA ARG A 136 4.93 11.25 10.08
C ARG A 136 6.29 11.49 10.71
N ASN A 137 6.71 10.64 11.62
CA ASN A 137 7.90 10.79 12.45
C ASN A 137 8.52 9.43 12.77
N LEU A 138 9.66 9.42 13.47
CA LEU A 138 10.33 8.18 13.86
C LEU A 138 9.56 7.36 14.89
N GLU A 139 8.72 7.99 15.72
CA GLU A 139 7.89 7.27 16.69
C GLU A 139 6.83 6.41 16.00
N ASP A 140 6.13 6.96 14.98
CA ASP A 140 5.20 6.20 14.14
C ASP A 140 5.90 5.01 13.48
N MET A 141 7.10 5.25 12.91
CA MET A 141 7.88 4.20 12.26
C MET A 141 8.33 3.12 13.25
N GLN A 142 8.81 3.50 14.43
CA GLN A 142 9.23 2.54 15.45
C GLN A 142 8.05 1.68 15.90
N LYS A 143 6.90 2.30 16.13
CA LYS A 143 5.67 1.58 16.47
C LYS A 143 5.26 0.56 15.40
N ALA A 144 5.42 0.90 14.12
CA ALA A 144 5.16 -0.03 13.03
C ALA A 144 6.17 -1.19 13.02
N LEU A 145 7.46 -0.92 13.22
CA LEU A 145 8.50 -1.95 13.32
C LEU A 145 8.25 -2.88 14.53
N ASP A 146 7.91 -2.33 15.69
CA ASP A 146 7.59 -3.09 16.90
C ASP A 146 6.34 -3.98 16.72
N ALA A 147 5.45 -3.58 15.80
CA ALA A 147 4.25 -4.33 15.43
C ALA A 147 4.49 -5.39 14.32
N GLY A 148 5.76 -5.63 13.95
CA GLY A 148 6.16 -6.69 13.01
C GLY A 148 6.37 -6.24 11.57
N MET A 149 6.27 -4.93 11.27
CA MET A 149 6.61 -4.43 9.93
C MET A 149 8.12 -4.42 9.75
N VAL A 150 8.57 -4.66 8.53
CA VAL A 150 10.01 -4.58 8.21
C VAL A 150 10.38 -3.25 7.57
N LEU A 151 9.40 -2.48 7.13
CA LEU A 151 9.61 -1.20 6.46
C LEU A 151 8.35 -0.33 6.55
N CYS A 152 8.54 1.00 6.61
CA CYS A 152 7.50 2.00 6.47
C CYS A 152 7.66 2.75 5.15
N SER A 153 6.56 2.93 4.43
CA SER A 153 6.51 3.64 3.16
C SER A 153 5.78 4.98 3.31
N MET A 154 6.25 6.00 2.63
CA MET A 154 5.62 7.31 2.59
C MET A 154 5.51 7.83 1.17
N ALA A 155 4.35 8.36 0.77
CA ALA A 155 4.16 9.00 -0.53
C ALA A 155 3.99 10.52 -0.42
N ARG A 156 2.85 10.96 0.13
CA ARG A 156 2.51 12.39 0.27
C ARG A 156 3.52 13.20 1.09
N PRO A 157 4.09 12.68 2.18
CA PRO A 157 5.17 13.34 2.90
C PRO A 157 6.36 13.71 2.02
N PHE A 158 6.84 12.81 1.17
CA PHE A 158 7.94 13.09 0.24
C PHE A 158 7.56 14.03 -0.92
N ILE A 159 6.28 14.12 -1.29
CA ILE A 159 5.81 15.16 -2.22
C ILE A 159 5.87 16.56 -1.55
N ALA A 160 5.64 16.61 -0.25
CA ALA A 160 5.71 17.85 0.50
C ALA A 160 7.15 18.28 0.80
N GLU A 161 8.02 17.32 1.05
CA GLU A 161 9.40 17.52 1.53
C GLU A 161 10.32 16.45 0.91
N PRO A 162 10.94 16.74 -0.26
CA PRO A 162 11.84 15.79 -0.92
C PRO A 162 13.06 15.39 -0.08
N ASP A 163 13.48 16.24 0.88
CA ASP A 163 14.57 16.04 1.83
C ASP A 163 14.12 15.36 3.14
N LEU A 164 12.87 14.85 3.19
CA LEU A 164 12.26 14.29 4.40
C LEU A 164 13.09 13.19 5.05
N GLY A 165 13.74 12.33 4.26
CA GLY A 165 14.60 11.28 4.81
C GLY A 165 15.68 11.81 5.73
N THR A 166 16.37 12.89 5.33
CA THR A 166 17.38 13.57 6.16
C THR A 166 16.74 14.22 7.40
N LYS A 167 15.58 14.84 7.26
CA LYS A 167 14.86 15.46 8.37
C LYS A 167 14.44 14.43 9.42
N LEU A 168 13.87 13.31 9.00
CA LEU A 168 13.50 12.22 9.89
C LEU A 168 14.73 11.67 10.64
N ALA A 169 15.87 11.47 9.95
CA ALA A 169 17.10 11.05 10.59
C ALA A 169 17.61 12.03 11.66
N ASN A 170 17.29 13.32 11.53
CA ASN A 170 17.58 14.36 12.53
C ASN A 170 16.49 14.48 13.61
N GLY A 171 15.49 13.61 13.64
CA GLY A 171 14.40 13.62 14.63
C GLY A 171 13.29 14.63 14.33
N GLU A 172 13.25 15.20 13.12
CA GLU A 172 12.16 16.06 12.69
C GLU A 172 10.96 15.22 12.24
N GLN A 173 9.78 15.83 12.22
CA GLN A 173 8.57 15.23 11.69
C GLN A 173 8.17 15.83 10.34
N SER A 174 7.41 15.09 9.54
CA SER A 174 6.86 15.59 8.28
C SER A 174 5.83 16.71 8.52
N LYS A 175 5.91 17.74 7.70
CA LYS A 175 4.92 18.84 7.63
C LYS A 175 3.68 18.49 6.80
N CYS A 176 3.62 17.32 6.18
CA CYS A 176 2.50 16.89 5.36
C CYS A 176 1.23 16.71 6.20
N THR A 177 0.20 17.48 5.89
CA THR A 177 -1.10 17.43 6.59
C THR A 177 -2.06 16.39 6.02
N SER A 178 -1.62 15.54 5.09
CA SER A 178 -2.45 14.53 4.40
C SER A 178 -3.71 15.07 3.71
N CYS A 179 -3.75 16.33 3.38
CA CYS A 179 -4.91 16.98 2.75
C CYS A 179 -5.24 16.46 1.34
N SER A 180 -4.35 15.66 0.73
CA SER A 180 -4.46 15.06 -0.61
C SER A 180 -4.57 16.04 -1.79
N LYS A 181 -4.37 17.35 -1.58
CA LYS A 181 -4.45 18.35 -2.65
C LYS A 181 -3.39 18.15 -3.74
N CYS A 182 -2.27 17.52 -3.43
CA CYS A 182 -1.25 17.14 -4.42
C CYS A 182 -1.76 16.18 -5.50
N PHE A 183 -2.85 15.44 -5.27
CA PHE A 183 -3.47 14.58 -6.28
C PHE A 183 -4.26 15.39 -7.31
N TYR A 184 -4.94 16.46 -6.89
CA TYR A 184 -5.82 17.26 -7.76
C TYR A 184 -5.05 18.23 -8.67
N LEU A 185 -3.83 18.60 -8.29
CA LEU A 185 -3.01 19.54 -9.05
C LEU A 185 -2.15 18.90 -10.13
N TYR A 186 -2.12 17.58 -10.19
CA TYR A 186 -1.28 16.82 -11.10
C TYR A 186 -1.46 17.18 -12.59
N TYR A 187 -2.68 17.54 -12.99
CA TYR A 187 -3.01 17.76 -14.40
C TYR A 187 -2.52 19.06 -15.02
N LYS A 188 -2.15 20.06 -14.20
CA LYS A 188 -1.77 21.40 -14.72
C LYS A 188 -0.28 21.74 -14.57
N GLU A 189 0.34 21.36 -13.45
CA GLU A 189 1.64 21.87 -13.06
C GLU A 189 2.61 20.80 -12.53
N GLY A 190 2.24 19.53 -12.71
CA GLY A 190 2.94 18.42 -12.10
C GLY A 190 2.51 18.18 -10.64
N ARG A 191 2.97 17.07 -10.07
CA ARG A 191 2.61 16.67 -8.72
C ARG A 191 3.48 17.39 -7.69
N ARG A 192 2.89 18.33 -6.95
CA ARG A 192 3.59 19.10 -5.92
C ARG A 192 2.70 19.36 -4.70
N CYS A 193 3.32 19.67 -3.57
CA CYS A 193 2.61 20.18 -2.40
C CYS A 193 2.27 21.65 -2.58
N ILE A 194 1.00 22.03 -2.36
CA ILE A 194 0.55 23.41 -2.45
C ILE A 194 0.75 24.18 -1.13
N LEU A 195 0.88 23.45 -0.01
CA LEU A 195 1.09 24.06 1.32
C LEU A 195 2.58 24.31 1.57
N HIS A 196 3.44 23.54 0.92
CA HIS A 196 4.90 23.63 1.03
C HIS A 196 5.48 23.63 -0.39
N PRO A 197 5.31 24.73 -1.15
CA PRO A 197 5.88 24.83 -2.49
C PRO A 197 7.42 24.76 -2.38
N MET A 198 8.02 23.99 -3.29
CA MET A 198 9.47 24.01 -3.45
C MET A 198 9.93 25.44 -3.78
N PRO A 199 11.07 25.89 -3.24
CA PRO A 199 11.68 27.13 -3.72
C PRO A 199 11.94 27.03 -5.22
N GLU A 200 11.66 28.11 -5.95
CA GLU A 200 11.97 28.17 -7.39
C GLU A 200 13.47 27.84 -7.57
N GLN A 201 13.77 26.84 -8.37
CA GLN A 201 15.13 26.57 -8.78
C GLN A 201 15.57 27.75 -9.65
N LYS A 202 16.49 28.56 -9.11
CA LYS A 202 17.14 29.66 -9.84
C LYS A 202 18.11 29.10 -10.86
#